data_1336c9270088c00974d8774c415c490d
#
_entry.id   1336c9270088c00974d8774c415c490d
#
_cell.length_a   1.000
_cell.length_b   1.000
_cell.length_c   1.000
_cell.angle_alpha   90.00
_cell.angle_beta   90.00
_cell.angle_gamma   90.00
#
_symmetry.space_group_name_H-M   'P 1'
#
loop_
_entity.id
_entity.type
_entity.pdbx_description
1 polymer ?
#
loop_
_entity_poly.entity_id
_entity_poly.type
_entity_poly.pdbx_seq_one_letter_code
_entity_poly.pdbx_strand_id
1 'polypeptide(L)'
;MSAAGPSMMEIEAEEAVLVAERQLLDLPPLLERLGQNVRDLDPQFVITCARGSSDHAATYAKHLIEIEAGIPTASHSPSISSIFGTRWRRLETTLFLAISQSGQSPDLIVSAQAARKAGAFVLSILNAASSPLEEESSAVLPIVAGIERSVAATKSYIGSLLAIAHLVAEWTDSDPLKAALQSSPAALRSACELDWAEGVEALLRVRDMYVIGRGSTLAVAQETALKMKETCGIHAEAISAAEILHGPIAIVGAGFPVLVFVPSDAAGPSVASLAADLAEGGARVIVAGSGVRGAINLPWVPGLHPAVAPAASILGVYKMVAALSVARGLDPDRPRLLHKVTETL
;
A
#
# COMPACT_ATOMS: atom_id res chain seq x y z
N MET A 1 13.45 -20.88 -24.60
CA MET A 1 12.63 -19.66 -24.40
C MET A 1 13.60 -18.50 -24.34
N SER A 2 13.52 -17.54 -25.29
CA SER A 2 14.36 -16.32 -25.26
C SER A 2 14.09 -15.60 -23.94
N ALA A 3 15.14 -15.30 -23.19
CA ALA A 3 15.03 -14.47 -21.99
C ALA A 3 14.60 -13.05 -22.45
N ALA A 4 13.31 -12.78 -22.43
CA ALA A 4 12.84 -11.42 -22.48
C ALA A 4 13.46 -10.70 -21.26
N GLY A 5 13.97 -9.49 -21.47
CA GLY A 5 14.48 -8.67 -20.38
C GLY A 5 13.39 -8.40 -19.31
N PRO A 6 13.75 -7.74 -18.20
CA PRO A 6 12.79 -7.42 -17.14
C PRO A 6 11.62 -6.59 -17.71
N SER A 7 10.41 -6.81 -17.18
CA SER A 7 9.23 -6.02 -17.55
C SER A 7 9.36 -4.57 -17.06
N MET A 8 8.59 -3.64 -17.65
CA MET A 8 8.54 -2.26 -17.17
C MET A 8 8.05 -2.19 -15.72
N MET A 9 7.07 -3.04 -15.37
CA MET A 9 6.57 -3.17 -14.00
C MET A 9 7.68 -3.51 -13.00
N GLU A 10 8.58 -4.43 -13.37
CA GLU A 10 9.73 -4.83 -12.53
C GLU A 10 10.76 -3.70 -12.43
N ILE A 11 11.13 -3.09 -13.55
CA ILE A 11 12.06 -1.95 -13.58
C ILE A 11 11.53 -0.81 -12.71
N GLU A 12 10.26 -0.44 -12.88
CA GLU A 12 9.65 0.64 -12.09
C GLU A 12 9.49 0.29 -10.60
N ALA A 13 9.28 -0.99 -10.26
CA ALA A 13 9.29 -1.41 -8.87
C ALA A 13 10.67 -1.18 -8.21
N GLU A 14 11.75 -1.52 -8.90
CA GLU A 14 13.12 -1.31 -8.41
C GLU A 14 13.51 0.18 -8.35
N GLU A 15 12.95 1.03 -9.21
CA GLU A 15 13.11 2.49 -9.12
C GLU A 15 12.55 3.10 -7.82
N ALA A 16 11.79 2.35 -7.01
CA ALA A 16 11.35 2.79 -5.68
C ALA A 16 12.52 3.11 -4.75
N VAL A 17 13.70 2.52 -4.95
CA VAL A 17 14.94 2.89 -4.24
C VAL A 17 15.27 4.37 -4.47
N LEU A 18 15.21 4.81 -5.74
CA LEU A 18 15.48 6.20 -6.11
C LEU A 18 14.37 7.15 -5.60
N VAL A 19 13.14 6.65 -5.46
CA VAL A 19 12.04 7.42 -4.87
C VAL A 19 12.34 7.69 -3.40
N ALA A 20 12.74 6.65 -2.64
CA ALA A 20 13.11 6.81 -1.25
C ALA A 20 14.29 7.77 -1.06
N GLU A 21 15.32 7.69 -1.90
CA GLU A 21 16.47 8.60 -1.87
C GLU A 21 16.04 10.07 -2.14
N ARG A 22 15.19 10.29 -3.14
CA ARG A 22 14.66 11.63 -3.44
C ARG A 22 13.81 12.18 -2.31
N GLN A 23 12.96 11.38 -1.67
CA GLN A 23 12.17 11.83 -0.52
C GLN A 23 13.06 12.29 0.63
N LEU A 24 14.13 11.57 0.93
CA LEU A 24 15.09 11.95 1.96
C LEU A 24 15.90 13.20 1.62
N LEU A 25 16.16 13.45 0.33
CA LEU A 25 16.96 14.58 -0.11
C LEU A 25 16.13 15.86 -0.30
N ASP A 26 14.97 15.74 -0.92
CA ASP A 26 14.22 16.89 -1.45
C ASP A 26 13.08 17.36 -0.54
N LEU A 27 12.55 16.46 0.34
CA LEU A 27 11.33 16.76 1.09
C LEU A 27 11.52 17.26 2.53
N PRO A 28 12.68 17.17 3.22
CA PRO A 28 12.74 17.47 4.65
C PRO A 28 12.18 18.83 5.04
N PRO A 29 12.50 19.97 4.36
CA PRO A 29 11.92 21.28 4.74
C PRO A 29 10.41 21.37 4.56
N LEU A 30 9.86 20.65 3.57
CA LEU A 30 8.43 20.57 3.34
C LEU A 30 7.75 19.71 4.41
N LEU A 31 8.32 18.57 4.74
CA LEU A 31 7.81 17.63 5.73
C LEU A 31 7.76 18.23 7.12
N GLU A 32 8.82 18.95 7.55
CA GLU A 32 8.84 19.69 8.80
C GLU A 32 7.68 20.70 8.89
N ARG A 33 7.48 21.49 7.81
CA ARG A 33 6.37 22.45 7.72
C ARG A 33 5.00 21.76 7.75
N LEU A 34 4.83 20.64 7.01
CA LEU A 34 3.58 19.90 6.99
C LEU A 34 3.29 19.25 8.35
N GLY A 35 4.31 18.67 8.98
CA GLY A 35 4.19 18.14 10.34
C GLY A 35 3.76 19.22 11.33
N GLN A 36 4.33 20.43 11.23
CA GLN A 36 3.92 21.55 12.06
C GLN A 36 2.46 21.99 11.79
N ASN A 37 2.07 22.06 10.51
CA ASN A 37 0.69 22.41 10.14
C ASN A 37 -0.32 21.42 10.74
N VAL A 38 0.00 20.12 10.73
CA VAL A 38 -0.87 19.09 11.30
C VAL A 38 -0.89 19.17 12.83
N ARG A 39 0.25 19.47 13.48
CA ARG A 39 0.29 19.72 14.94
C ARG A 39 -0.56 20.94 15.32
N ASP A 40 -0.46 22.04 14.56
CA ASP A 40 -1.22 23.27 14.81
C ASP A 40 -2.72 23.07 14.58
N LEU A 41 -3.10 22.20 13.64
CA LEU A 41 -4.50 21.81 13.42
C LEU A 41 -5.06 21.02 14.60
N ASP A 42 -4.24 20.25 15.32
CA ASP A 42 -4.63 19.33 16.40
C ASP A 42 -5.86 18.49 16.02
N PRO A 43 -5.74 17.63 14.97
CA PRO A 43 -6.90 16.99 14.40
C PRO A 43 -7.54 16.00 15.38
N GLN A 44 -8.87 16.09 15.52
CA GLN A 44 -9.66 15.12 16.30
C GLN A 44 -9.97 13.87 15.49
N PHE A 45 -9.95 13.98 14.16
CA PHE A 45 -10.16 12.89 13.20
C PHE A 45 -9.30 13.06 11.97
N VAL A 46 -8.94 11.93 11.37
CA VAL A 46 -8.41 11.88 10.01
C VAL A 46 -9.42 11.18 9.11
N ILE A 47 -9.66 11.75 7.95
CA ILE A 47 -10.47 11.13 6.90
C ILE A 47 -9.57 10.87 5.71
N THR A 48 -9.44 9.61 5.29
CA THR A 48 -8.70 9.26 4.08
C THR A 48 -9.64 9.10 2.89
N CYS A 49 -9.18 9.49 1.70
CA CYS A 49 -9.94 9.38 0.45
C CYS A 49 -9.00 9.02 -0.69
N ALA A 50 -9.24 7.88 -1.34
CA ALA A 50 -8.38 7.37 -2.42
C ALA A 50 -9.10 6.34 -3.28
N ARG A 51 -8.44 5.83 -4.32
CA ARG A 51 -8.88 4.73 -5.19
C ARG A 51 -7.74 3.78 -5.52
N GLY A 52 -8.06 2.50 -5.77
CA GLY A 52 -7.11 1.48 -6.23
C GLY A 52 -5.91 1.33 -5.28
N SER A 53 -4.70 1.27 -5.83
CA SER A 53 -3.47 1.17 -5.03
C SER A 53 -3.33 2.33 -4.02
N SER A 54 -3.78 3.54 -4.36
CA SER A 54 -3.77 4.66 -3.42
C SER A 54 -4.70 4.44 -2.23
N ASP A 55 -5.82 3.69 -2.37
CA ASP A 55 -6.71 3.34 -1.26
C ASP A 55 -6.06 2.31 -0.31
N HIS A 56 -5.23 1.42 -0.87
CA HIS A 56 -4.41 0.54 -0.03
C HIS A 56 -3.32 1.34 0.73
N ALA A 57 -2.76 2.39 0.12
CA ALA A 57 -1.89 3.32 0.85
C ALA A 57 -2.67 4.09 1.93
N ALA A 58 -3.96 4.40 1.71
CA ALA A 58 -4.82 4.98 2.73
C ALA A 58 -5.11 4.00 3.88
N THR A 59 -5.25 2.70 3.59
CA THR A 59 -5.32 1.65 4.64
C THR A 59 -4.04 1.62 5.49
N TYR A 60 -2.87 1.74 4.86
CA TYR A 60 -1.60 1.86 5.59
C TYR A 60 -1.57 3.13 6.44
N ALA A 61 -1.95 4.28 5.86
CA ALA A 61 -2.02 5.57 6.58
C ALA A 61 -2.90 5.47 7.82
N LYS A 62 -4.08 4.86 7.69
CA LYS A 62 -4.99 4.63 8.82
C LYS A 62 -4.28 3.92 9.96
N HIS A 63 -3.67 2.75 9.71
CA HIS A 63 -3.02 1.99 10.77
C HIS A 63 -1.85 2.76 11.39
N LEU A 64 -1.02 3.41 10.58
CA LEU A 64 0.13 4.14 11.07
C LEU A 64 -0.28 5.36 11.93
N ILE A 65 -1.26 6.14 11.47
CA ILE A 65 -1.77 7.30 12.21
C ILE A 65 -2.42 6.87 13.53
N GLU A 66 -3.26 5.83 13.51
CA GLU A 66 -3.91 5.34 14.72
C GLU A 66 -2.90 4.79 15.74
N ILE A 67 -1.80 4.15 15.29
CA ILE A 67 -0.75 3.62 16.16
C ILE A 67 0.16 4.72 16.70
N GLU A 68 0.66 5.61 15.84
CA GLU A 68 1.70 6.58 16.19
C GLU A 68 1.12 7.87 16.80
N ALA A 69 -0.01 8.36 16.28
CA ALA A 69 -0.64 9.59 16.73
C ALA A 69 -1.84 9.39 17.66
N GLY A 70 -2.41 8.18 17.73
CA GLY A 70 -3.60 7.90 18.54
C GLY A 70 -4.89 8.56 18.01
N ILE A 71 -4.91 9.01 16.76
CA ILE A 71 -6.04 9.75 16.17
C ILE A 71 -6.90 8.79 15.33
N PRO A 72 -8.21 8.67 15.62
CA PRO A 72 -9.13 7.85 14.84
C PRO A 72 -9.13 8.24 13.36
N THR A 73 -9.00 7.25 12.49
CA THR A 73 -8.93 7.46 11.04
C THR A 73 -10.01 6.67 10.31
N ALA A 74 -10.81 7.35 9.50
CA ALA A 74 -11.91 6.75 8.73
C ALA A 74 -11.65 6.88 7.22
N SER A 75 -11.97 5.81 6.46
CA SER A 75 -11.98 5.87 5.00
C SER A 75 -13.30 6.47 4.51
N HIS A 76 -13.21 7.46 3.60
CA HIS A 76 -14.37 8.05 2.94
C HIS A 76 -14.67 7.35 1.62
N SER A 77 -15.94 7.00 1.42
CA SER A 77 -16.43 6.54 0.13
C SER A 77 -16.71 7.73 -0.80
N PRO A 78 -15.93 7.96 -1.85
CA PRO A 78 -16.07 9.14 -2.71
C PRO A 78 -17.46 9.33 -3.30
N SER A 79 -18.21 8.24 -3.53
CA SER A 79 -19.60 8.28 -4.03
C SER A 79 -20.54 9.10 -3.15
N ILE A 80 -20.28 9.20 -1.85
CA ILE A 80 -21.07 10.01 -0.91
C ILE A 80 -21.07 11.48 -1.34
N SER A 81 -19.93 11.97 -1.79
CA SER A 81 -19.79 13.36 -2.26
C SER A 81 -20.13 13.49 -3.73
N SER A 82 -19.64 12.58 -4.60
CA SER A 82 -19.74 12.72 -6.06
C SER A 82 -21.11 12.34 -6.63
N ILE A 83 -21.76 11.31 -6.08
CA ILE A 83 -23.05 10.82 -6.58
C ILE A 83 -24.19 11.32 -5.72
N PHE A 84 -24.10 11.15 -4.39
CA PHE A 84 -25.18 11.53 -3.48
C PHE A 84 -25.19 13.01 -3.13
N GLY A 85 -24.12 13.77 -3.46
CA GLY A 85 -24.05 15.21 -3.21
C GLY A 85 -24.17 15.60 -1.72
N THR A 86 -23.79 14.67 -0.83
CA THR A 86 -23.91 14.89 0.61
C THR A 86 -23.00 16.03 1.06
N ARG A 87 -23.57 16.98 1.78
CA ARG A 87 -22.83 18.08 2.37
C ARG A 87 -22.34 17.69 3.76
N TRP A 88 -21.03 17.76 3.96
CA TRP A 88 -20.42 17.58 5.26
C TRP A 88 -20.85 18.74 6.20
N ARG A 89 -20.96 18.40 7.47
CA ARG A 89 -21.12 19.41 8.52
C ARG A 89 -19.75 19.60 9.17
N ARG A 90 -19.37 20.56 9.74
CA ARG A 90 -18.23 20.82 10.65
C ARG A 90 -17.05 19.82 10.55
N LEU A 91 -16.01 20.19 9.84
CA LEU A 91 -14.76 19.44 9.75
C LEU A 91 -13.54 20.32 10.13
N GLU A 92 -13.74 21.38 10.94
CA GLU A 92 -12.71 22.37 11.24
C GLU A 92 -11.48 21.80 11.94
N THR A 93 -11.63 20.69 12.69
CA THR A 93 -10.54 19.96 13.37
C THR A 93 -10.29 18.60 12.70
N THR A 94 -10.46 18.52 11.39
CA THR A 94 -10.28 17.28 10.64
C THR A 94 -9.18 17.44 9.61
N LEU A 95 -8.23 16.50 9.63
CA LEU A 95 -7.31 16.30 8.54
C LEU A 95 -7.97 15.43 7.46
N PHE A 96 -8.22 15.98 6.29
CA PHE A 96 -8.68 15.21 5.13
C PHE A 96 -7.48 14.85 4.25
N LEU A 97 -7.11 13.56 4.23
CA LEU A 97 -5.94 13.05 3.53
C LEU A 97 -6.37 12.41 2.20
N ALA A 98 -6.15 13.11 1.09
CA ALA A 98 -6.41 12.61 -0.25
C ALA A 98 -5.13 12.01 -0.85
N ILE A 99 -5.19 10.78 -1.36
CA ILE A 99 -4.02 10.11 -1.94
C ILE A 99 -4.32 9.75 -3.39
N SER A 100 -3.49 10.24 -4.32
CA SER A 100 -3.66 9.97 -5.75
C SER A 100 -2.34 10.08 -6.50
N GLN A 101 -2.09 9.14 -7.40
CA GLN A 101 -0.93 9.24 -8.29
C GLN A 101 -1.10 10.37 -9.31
N SER A 102 -2.28 10.47 -9.95
CA SER A 102 -2.54 11.42 -11.04
C SER A 102 -3.19 12.73 -10.60
N GLY A 103 -3.90 12.73 -9.47
CA GLY A 103 -4.71 13.87 -9.05
C GLY A 103 -5.88 14.22 -9.98
N GLN A 104 -6.28 13.29 -10.86
CA GLN A 104 -7.24 13.52 -11.96
C GLN A 104 -8.63 12.93 -11.67
N SER A 105 -8.79 12.07 -10.66
CA SER A 105 -10.06 11.36 -10.39
C SER A 105 -11.17 12.33 -9.99
N PRO A 106 -12.26 12.45 -10.76
CA PRO A 106 -13.31 13.45 -10.51
C PRO A 106 -13.98 13.30 -9.14
N ASP A 107 -14.21 12.08 -8.70
CA ASP A 107 -14.84 11.77 -7.42
C ASP A 107 -13.95 12.12 -6.22
N LEU A 108 -12.62 12.01 -6.34
CA LEU A 108 -11.69 12.49 -5.31
C LEU A 108 -11.69 14.02 -5.24
N ILE A 109 -11.68 14.69 -6.39
CA ILE A 109 -11.69 16.16 -6.47
C ILE A 109 -12.96 16.68 -5.80
N VAL A 110 -14.14 16.13 -6.14
CA VAL A 110 -15.42 16.52 -5.53
C VAL A 110 -15.42 16.27 -4.01
N SER A 111 -14.81 15.15 -3.57
CA SER A 111 -14.71 14.82 -2.14
C SER A 111 -13.81 15.82 -1.39
N ALA A 112 -12.66 16.18 -1.97
CA ALA A 112 -11.76 17.19 -1.41
C ALA A 112 -12.43 18.58 -1.31
N GLN A 113 -13.14 18.98 -2.37
CA GLN A 113 -13.93 20.21 -2.38
C GLN A 113 -14.99 20.22 -1.28
N ALA A 114 -15.73 19.12 -1.12
CA ALA A 114 -16.75 19.00 -0.09
C ALA A 114 -16.15 19.10 1.31
N ALA A 115 -15.02 18.41 1.56
CA ALA A 115 -14.31 18.46 2.83
C ALA A 115 -13.79 19.88 3.14
N ARG A 116 -13.13 20.52 2.17
CA ARG A 116 -12.62 21.90 2.32
C ARG A 116 -13.74 22.90 2.60
N LYS A 117 -14.87 22.80 1.90
CA LYS A 117 -16.06 23.64 2.16
C LYS A 117 -16.65 23.45 3.54
N ALA A 118 -16.46 22.28 4.15
CA ALA A 118 -16.87 21.99 5.52
C ALA A 118 -15.83 22.39 6.58
N GLY A 119 -14.70 22.96 6.17
CA GLY A 119 -13.65 23.49 7.07
C GLY A 119 -12.47 22.55 7.30
N ALA A 120 -12.42 21.37 6.66
CA ALA A 120 -11.29 20.43 6.81
C ALA A 120 -9.99 21.02 6.26
N PHE A 121 -8.87 20.69 6.91
CA PHE A 121 -7.55 20.86 6.31
C PHE A 121 -7.30 19.72 5.31
N VAL A 122 -7.35 20.05 4.02
CA VAL A 122 -7.14 19.06 2.95
C VAL A 122 -5.66 18.98 2.65
N LEU A 123 -5.04 17.83 2.96
CA LEU A 123 -3.67 17.50 2.59
C LEU A 123 -3.72 16.41 1.52
N SER A 124 -3.16 16.69 0.34
CA SER A 124 -3.08 15.69 -0.73
C SER A 124 -1.67 15.14 -0.88
N ILE A 125 -1.57 13.82 -1.04
CA ILE A 125 -0.33 13.11 -1.38
C ILE A 125 -0.40 12.79 -2.86
N LEU A 126 0.42 13.47 -3.69
CA LEU A 126 0.31 13.47 -5.15
C LEU A 126 1.65 13.17 -5.81
N ASN A 127 1.61 12.45 -6.95
CA ASN A 127 2.79 12.30 -7.79
C ASN A 127 2.82 13.28 -8.96
N ALA A 128 1.66 13.63 -9.52
CA ALA A 128 1.54 14.61 -10.58
C ALA A 128 1.42 16.03 -10.01
N ALA A 129 2.30 16.92 -10.47
CA ALA A 129 2.19 18.35 -10.17
C ALA A 129 1.10 19.01 -11.02
N SER A 130 0.59 20.14 -10.54
CA SER A 130 -0.41 20.96 -11.24
C SER A 130 -1.68 20.18 -11.63
N SER A 131 -2.11 19.29 -10.75
CA SER A 131 -3.33 18.51 -10.94
C SER A 131 -4.57 19.21 -10.36
N PRO A 132 -5.78 18.90 -10.87
CA PRO A 132 -7.01 19.47 -10.31
C PRO A 132 -7.21 19.21 -8.82
N LEU A 133 -6.74 18.06 -8.30
CA LEU A 133 -6.81 17.78 -6.86
C LEU A 133 -5.87 18.67 -6.05
N GLU A 134 -4.73 19.08 -6.61
CA GLU A 134 -3.82 20.05 -5.97
C GLU A 134 -4.50 21.40 -5.73
N GLU A 135 -5.31 21.89 -6.69
CA GLU A 135 -6.05 23.17 -6.58
C GLU A 135 -7.06 23.15 -5.43
N GLU A 136 -7.58 21.99 -5.06
CA GLU A 136 -8.53 21.80 -3.97
C GLU A 136 -7.86 21.54 -2.62
N SER A 137 -6.53 21.46 -2.58
CA SER A 137 -5.76 21.11 -1.38
C SER A 137 -5.32 22.35 -0.61
N SER A 138 -5.32 22.26 0.72
CA SER A 138 -4.70 23.26 1.61
C SER A 138 -3.17 23.12 1.61
N ALA A 139 -2.70 21.88 1.40
CA ALA A 139 -1.28 21.55 1.29
C ALA A 139 -1.10 20.28 0.44
N VAL A 140 0.08 20.14 -0.14
CA VAL A 140 0.45 18.98 -0.95
C VAL A 140 1.77 18.40 -0.46
N LEU A 141 1.81 17.08 -0.32
CA LEU A 141 3.02 16.29 -0.14
C LEU A 141 3.30 15.52 -1.43
N PRO A 142 4.35 15.87 -2.19
CA PRO A 142 4.67 15.18 -3.43
C PRO A 142 5.27 13.80 -3.14
N ILE A 143 4.88 12.78 -3.93
CA ILE A 143 5.43 11.43 -3.85
C ILE A 143 6.84 11.37 -4.44
N VAL A 144 7.15 12.22 -5.39
CA VAL A 144 8.41 12.31 -6.16
C VAL A 144 8.83 11.02 -6.86
N ALA A 145 7.85 10.18 -7.24
CA ALA A 145 8.11 8.92 -7.94
C ALA A 145 8.54 9.09 -9.41
N GLY A 146 8.37 10.29 -9.96
CA GLY A 146 8.60 10.55 -11.38
C GLY A 146 7.52 9.90 -12.26
N ILE A 147 7.85 9.69 -13.54
CA ILE A 147 6.92 9.09 -14.49
C ILE A 147 6.83 7.59 -14.25
N GLU A 148 5.61 7.08 -14.10
CA GLU A 148 5.30 5.66 -14.01
C GLU A 148 4.46 5.26 -15.22
N ARG A 149 4.98 4.35 -16.05
CA ARG A 149 4.42 3.98 -17.37
C ARG A 149 3.61 2.70 -17.34
N SER A 150 4.02 1.74 -16.52
CA SER A 150 3.25 0.51 -16.32
C SER A 150 1.84 0.85 -15.85
N VAL A 151 0.83 0.16 -16.38
CA VAL A 151 -0.57 0.39 -15.99
C VAL A 151 -0.75 0.09 -14.51
N ALA A 152 -0.23 -1.05 -14.05
CA ALA A 152 -0.23 -1.39 -12.64
C ALA A 152 0.75 -0.50 -11.87
N ALA A 153 0.28 0.19 -10.83
CA ALA A 153 1.11 1.03 -9.98
C ALA A 153 2.14 0.19 -9.20
N THR A 154 3.36 0.71 -9.05
CA THR A 154 4.47 0.08 -8.31
C THR A 154 5.21 1.10 -7.46
N LYS A 155 6.18 1.84 -8.04
CA LYS A 155 7.00 2.83 -7.33
C LYS A 155 6.18 3.98 -6.73
N SER A 156 5.09 4.36 -7.38
CA SER A 156 4.21 5.41 -6.84
C SER A 156 3.48 4.95 -5.57
N TYR A 157 3.09 3.67 -5.51
CA TYR A 157 2.54 3.09 -4.28
C TYR A 157 3.58 3.02 -3.16
N ILE A 158 4.77 2.47 -3.42
CA ILE A 158 5.86 2.44 -2.43
C ILE A 158 6.21 3.85 -1.96
N GLY A 159 6.33 4.79 -2.90
CA GLY A 159 6.57 6.20 -2.59
C GLY A 159 5.47 6.82 -1.73
N SER A 160 4.20 6.43 -1.95
CA SER A 160 3.09 6.87 -1.10
C SER A 160 3.21 6.35 0.33
N LEU A 161 3.56 5.08 0.52
CA LEU A 161 3.79 4.52 1.87
C LEU A 161 4.87 5.28 2.62
N LEU A 162 6.01 5.55 1.96
CA LEU A 162 7.12 6.27 2.56
C LEU A 162 6.76 7.74 2.83
N ALA A 163 6.08 8.43 1.90
CA ALA A 163 5.62 9.81 2.10
C ALA A 163 4.66 9.92 3.30
N ILE A 164 3.73 8.98 3.44
CA ILE A 164 2.85 8.88 4.60
C ILE A 164 3.65 8.70 5.89
N ALA A 165 4.61 7.79 5.89
CA ALA A 165 5.45 7.53 7.06
C ALA A 165 6.30 8.74 7.43
N HIS A 166 6.87 9.46 6.47
CA HIS A 166 7.57 10.72 6.70
C HIS A 166 6.67 11.79 7.31
N LEU A 167 5.45 11.97 6.77
CA LEU A 167 4.48 12.91 7.32
C LEU A 167 4.14 12.58 8.77
N VAL A 168 3.87 11.30 9.07
CA VAL A 168 3.53 10.87 10.43
C VAL A 168 4.73 11.04 11.37
N ALA A 169 5.94 10.74 10.91
CA ALA A 169 7.16 10.93 11.70
C ALA A 169 7.37 12.40 12.11
N GLU A 170 7.13 13.34 11.19
CA GLU A 170 7.22 14.76 11.47
C GLU A 170 6.04 15.28 12.32
N TRP A 171 4.84 14.76 12.06
CA TRP A 171 3.65 15.11 12.84
C TRP A 171 3.78 14.69 14.31
N THR A 172 4.25 13.47 14.57
CA THR A 172 4.37 12.93 15.93
C THR A 172 5.71 13.24 16.59
N ASP A 173 6.64 13.87 15.85
CA ASP A 173 8.03 14.12 16.25
C ASP A 173 8.73 12.83 16.73
N SER A 174 8.48 11.72 16.04
CA SER A 174 8.99 10.39 16.40
C SER A 174 10.42 10.17 15.88
N ASP A 175 11.43 10.35 16.73
CA ASP A 175 12.81 10.05 16.39
C ASP A 175 13.05 8.61 15.93
N PRO A 176 12.42 7.57 16.54
CA PRO A 176 12.56 6.19 16.05
C PRO A 176 12.06 6.01 14.62
N LEU A 177 10.91 6.64 14.27
CA LEU A 177 10.35 6.56 12.93
C LEU A 177 11.19 7.34 11.91
N LYS A 178 11.67 8.54 12.29
CA LYS A 178 12.62 9.34 11.48
C LYS A 178 13.89 8.53 11.17
N ALA A 179 14.48 7.91 12.19
CA ALA A 179 15.67 7.07 12.04
C ALA A 179 15.43 5.84 11.13
N ALA A 180 14.26 5.19 11.28
CA ALA A 180 13.88 4.07 10.43
C ALA A 180 13.77 4.47 8.96
N LEU A 181 13.18 5.63 8.68
CA LEU A 181 13.00 6.16 7.33
C LEU A 181 14.34 6.51 6.65
N GLN A 182 15.36 6.94 7.39
CA GLN A 182 16.72 7.14 6.85
C GLN A 182 17.30 5.85 6.27
N SER A 183 16.90 4.68 6.77
CA SER A 183 17.36 3.39 6.28
C SER A 183 16.52 2.83 5.13
N SER A 184 15.42 3.48 4.74
CA SER A 184 14.47 2.97 3.73
C SER A 184 15.10 2.69 2.36
N PRO A 185 16.05 3.50 1.81
CA PRO A 185 16.69 3.15 0.54
C PRO A 185 17.53 1.87 0.63
N ALA A 186 18.21 1.64 1.76
CA ALA A 186 18.99 0.42 1.97
C ALA A 186 18.06 -0.80 2.12
N ALA A 187 16.95 -0.66 2.83
CA ALA A 187 15.93 -1.70 2.96
C ALA A 187 15.34 -2.09 1.61
N LEU A 188 15.02 -1.12 0.76
CA LEU A 188 14.51 -1.37 -0.59
C LEU A 188 15.57 -2.01 -1.49
N ARG A 189 16.85 -1.58 -1.43
CA ARG A 189 17.94 -2.28 -2.16
C ARG A 189 18.04 -3.74 -1.75
N SER A 190 18.00 -4.03 -0.45
CA SER A 190 17.99 -5.42 0.02
C SER A 190 16.76 -6.19 -0.46
N ALA A 191 15.61 -5.54 -0.56
CA ALA A 191 14.40 -6.17 -1.08
C ALA A 191 14.47 -6.45 -2.59
N CYS A 192 15.22 -5.67 -3.38
CA CYS A 192 15.48 -5.95 -4.80
C CYS A 192 16.23 -7.28 -5.01
N GLU A 193 17.06 -7.69 -4.04
CA GLU A 193 17.87 -8.92 -4.12
C GLU A 193 17.10 -10.18 -3.67
N LEU A 194 15.88 -10.05 -3.17
CA LEU A 194 15.09 -11.19 -2.70
C LEU A 194 14.62 -12.05 -3.89
N ASP A 195 14.85 -13.36 -3.78
CA ASP A 195 14.36 -14.35 -4.75
C ASP A 195 13.06 -14.99 -4.23
N TRP A 196 11.97 -14.76 -4.93
CA TRP A 196 10.66 -15.34 -4.64
C TRP A 196 10.20 -16.34 -5.72
N ALA A 197 11.14 -17.04 -6.38
CA ALA A 197 10.85 -18.03 -7.41
C ALA A 197 9.95 -19.17 -6.90
N GLU A 198 10.12 -19.62 -5.65
CA GLU A 198 9.24 -20.62 -5.04
C GLU A 198 7.78 -20.15 -4.96
N GLY A 199 7.58 -18.84 -4.72
CA GLY A 199 6.25 -18.21 -4.75
C GLY A 199 5.65 -18.23 -6.15
N VAL A 200 6.44 -17.95 -7.19
CA VAL A 200 6.01 -18.02 -8.58
C VAL A 200 5.58 -19.45 -8.94
N GLU A 201 6.38 -20.46 -8.59
CA GLU A 201 6.04 -21.86 -8.85
C GLU A 201 4.77 -22.30 -8.13
N ALA A 202 4.63 -21.93 -6.85
CA ALA A 202 3.47 -22.26 -6.03
C ALA A 202 2.16 -21.66 -6.57
N LEU A 203 2.23 -20.48 -7.21
CA LEU A 203 1.07 -19.73 -7.71
C LEU A 203 0.81 -19.93 -9.21
N LEU A 204 1.68 -20.61 -9.95
CA LEU A 204 1.62 -20.70 -11.41
C LEU A 204 0.27 -21.15 -11.97
N ARG A 205 -0.39 -22.10 -11.31
CA ARG A 205 -1.67 -22.70 -11.74
C ARG A 205 -2.87 -22.30 -10.89
N VAL A 206 -2.67 -21.36 -9.95
CA VAL A 206 -3.70 -20.89 -9.04
C VAL A 206 -4.72 -20.05 -9.78
N ARG A 207 -6.01 -20.19 -9.42
CA ARG A 207 -7.12 -19.40 -9.96
C ARG A 207 -7.74 -18.47 -8.92
N ASP A 208 -7.75 -18.91 -7.67
CA ASP A 208 -8.29 -18.18 -6.53
C ASP A 208 -7.39 -18.38 -5.31
N MET A 209 -7.31 -17.39 -4.44
CA MET A 209 -6.47 -17.43 -3.24
C MET A 209 -6.88 -16.38 -2.21
N TYR A 210 -6.50 -16.61 -0.97
CA TYR A 210 -6.46 -15.55 0.03
C TYR A 210 -5.08 -14.93 0.14
N VAL A 211 -5.08 -13.61 0.43
CA VAL A 211 -3.88 -12.87 0.81
C VAL A 211 -4.13 -12.27 2.20
N ILE A 212 -3.37 -12.72 3.18
CA ILE A 212 -3.59 -12.39 4.59
C ILE A 212 -2.56 -11.39 5.08
N GLY A 213 -3.03 -10.35 5.77
CA GLY A 213 -2.22 -9.40 6.50
C GLY A 213 -2.90 -8.97 7.79
N ARG A 214 -2.21 -8.19 8.63
CA ARG A 214 -2.78 -7.55 9.81
C ARG A 214 -2.02 -6.25 10.11
N GLY A 215 -2.72 -5.24 10.66
CA GLY A 215 -2.08 -3.94 10.89
C GLY A 215 -1.56 -3.34 9.58
N SER A 216 -0.31 -2.88 9.58
CA SER A 216 0.32 -2.28 8.39
C SER A 216 0.45 -3.24 7.20
N THR A 217 0.56 -4.57 7.45
CA THR A 217 0.64 -5.56 6.37
C THR A 217 -0.71 -5.87 5.72
N LEU A 218 -1.84 -5.41 6.27
CA LEU A 218 -3.13 -5.51 5.58
C LEU A 218 -3.13 -4.71 4.27
N ALA A 219 -2.52 -3.54 4.26
CA ALA A 219 -2.35 -2.74 3.04
C ALA A 219 -1.50 -3.48 1.98
N VAL A 220 -0.45 -4.20 2.41
CA VAL A 220 0.36 -5.05 1.53
C VAL A 220 -0.48 -6.19 0.96
N ALA A 221 -1.31 -6.82 1.78
CA ALA A 221 -2.20 -7.89 1.34
C ALA A 221 -3.23 -7.39 0.31
N GLN A 222 -3.84 -6.23 0.56
CA GLN A 222 -4.79 -5.60 -0.37
C GLN A 222 -4.13 -5.27 -1.72
N GLU A 223 -2.95 -4.66 -1.69
CA GLU A 223 -2.21 -4.33 -2.90
C GLU A 223 -1.76 -5.58 -3.66
N THR A 224 -1.29 -6.61 -2.95
CA THR A 224 -0.97 -7.90 -3.55
C THR A 224 -2.18 -8.54 -4.24
N ALA A 225 -3.32 -8.57 -3.57
CA ALA A 225 -4.55 -9.13 -4.15
C ALA A 225 -5.01 -8.34 -5.37
N LEU A 226 -4.83 -7.02 -5.39
CA LEU A 226 -5.09 -6.20 -6.57
C LEU A 226 -4.16 -6.58 -7.72
N LYS A 227 -2.85 -6.65 -7.50
CA LYS A 227 -1.86 -7.00 -8.52
C LYS A 227 -2.07 -8.42 -9.07
N MET A 228 -2.42 -9.39 -8.23
CA MET A 228 -2.77 -10.75 -8.68
C MET A 228 -3.96 -10.75 -9.65
N LYS A 229 -4.96 -9.91 -9.41
CA LYS A 229 -6.12 -9.74 -10.31
C LYS A 229 -5.73 -9.02 -11.60
N GLU A 230 -5.03 -7.90 -11.47
CA GLU A 230 -4.69 -7.01 -12.60
C GLU A 230 -3.77 -7.70 -13.61
N THR A 231 -2.70 -8.34 -13.13
CA THR A 231 -1.61 -8.79 -14.00
C THR A 231 -1.52 -10.30 -14.16
N CYS A 232 -1.96 -11.08 -13.16
CA CYS A 232 -1.85 -12.53 -13.20
C CYS A 232 -3.17 -13.24 -13.54
N GLY A 233 -4.30 -12.54 -13.56
CA GLY A 233 -5.62 -13.14 -13.78
C GLY A 233 -6.00 -14.13 -12.68
N ILE A 234 -5.58 -13.90 -11.44
CA ILE A 234 -5.91 -14.70 -10.26
C ILE A 234 -6.95 -13.93 -9.44
N HIS A 235 -8.07 -14.59 -9.11
CA HIS A 235 -9.04 -14.05 -8.17
C HIS A 235 -8.48 -14.12 -6.75
N ALA A 236 -7.84 -13.05 -6.32
CA ALA A 236 -7.25 -12.93 -4.99
C ALA A 236 -8.08 -12.01 -4.11
N GLU A 237 -8.35 -12.45 -2.89
CA GLU A 237 -9.04 -11.66 -1.87
C GLU A 237 -8.10 -11.38 -0.71
N ALA A 238 -7.98 -10.09 -0.35
CA ALA A 238 -7.23 -9.67 0.82
C ALA A 238 -8.11 -9.71 2.07
N ILE A 239 -7.61 -10.32 3.14
CA ILE A 239 -8.35 -10.44 4.38
C ILE A 239 -7.45 -10.25 5.59
N SER A 240 -7.98 -9.65 6.65
CA SER A 240 -7.28 -9.57 7.94
C SER A 240 -7.15 -10.95 8.57
N ALA A 241 -5.99 -11.22 9.19
CA ALA A 241 -5.76 -12.46 9.93
C ALA A 241 -6.76 -12.70 11.07
N ALA A 242 -7.45 -11.66 11.55
CA ALA A 242 -8.53 -11.82 12.50
C ALA A 242 -9.86 -12.15 11.81
N GLU A 243 -10.19 -11.42 10.74
CA GLU A 243 -11.48 -11.53 10.04
C GLU A 243 -11.67 -12.89 9.35
N ILE A 244 -10.59 -13.51 8.88
CA ILE A 244 -10.68 -14.83 8.24
C ILE A 244 -11.31 -15.88 9.17
N LEU A 245 -11.12 -15.77 10.48
CA LEU A 245 -11.66 -16.68 11.49
C LEU A 245 -13.18 -16.50 11.70
N HIS A 246 -13.75 -15.38 11.23
CA HIS A 246 -15.17 -15.08 11.39
C HIS A 246 -16.03 -15.54 10.20
N GLY A 247 -15.61 -16.62 9.53
CA GLY A 247 -16.37 -17.27 8.47
C GLY A 247 -15.57 -17.66 7.23
N PRO A 248 -14.77 -16.74 6.63
CA PRO A 248 -14.05 -17.01 5.37
C PRO A 248 -13.11 -18.22 5.40
N ILE A 249 -12.59 -18.60 6.57
CA ILE A 249 -11.76 -19.80 6.76
C ILE A 249 -12.46 -21.09 6.28
N ALA A 250 -13.78 -21.10 6.21
CA ALA A 250 -14.56 -22.28 5.83
C ALA A 250 -14.24 -22.81 4.42
N ILE A 251 -13.71 -21.98 3.53
CA ILE A 251 -13.30 -22.42 2.18
C ILE A 251 -11.83 -22.85 2.10
N VAL A 252 -11.05 -22.62 3.16
CA VAL A 252 -9.63 -22.97 3.21
C VAL A 252 -9.49 -24.47 3.52
N GLY A 253 -9.35 -25.27 2.48
CA GLY A 253 -9.15 -26.71 2.58
C GLY A 253 -7.78 -27.16 2.07
N ALA A 254 -7.60 -28.48 1.92
CA ALA A 254 -6.36 -29.06 1.42
C ALA A 254 -5.95 -28.48 0.06
N GLY A 255 -4.73 -27.94 -0.01
CA GLY A 255 -4.17 -27.34 -1.21
C GLY A 255 -4.69 -25.93 -1.54
N PHE A 256 -5.63 -25.36 -0.79
CA PHE A 256 -6.09 -23.99 -1.01
C PHE A 256 -4.94 -22.99 -0.82
N PRO A 257 -4.66 -22.11 -1.79
CA PRO A 257 -3.51 -21.24 -1.73
C PRO A 257 -3.77 -20.02 -0.84
N VAL A 258 -2.84 -19.76 0.08
CA VAL A 258 -2.87 -18.62 0.99
C VAL A 258 -1.49 -17.98 1.03
N LEU A 259 -1.42 -16.68 0.72
CA LEU A 259 -0.21 -15.89 0.91
C LEU A 259 -0.36 -15.03 2.18
N VAL A 260 0.59 -15.13 3.09
CA VAL A 260 0.54 -14.50 4.41
C VAL A 260 1.70 -13.53 4.59
N PHE A 261 1.41 -12.29 4.94
CA PHE A 261 2.40 -11.29 5.35
C PHE A 261 2.42 -11.18 6.86
N VAL A 262 3.48 -11.70 7.48
CA VAL A 262 3.66 -11.62 8.93
C VAL A 262 4.33 -10.29 9.28
N PRO A 263 3.66 -9.39 10.01
CA PRO A 263 4.26 -8.12 10.40
C PRO A 263 5.36 -8.29 11.46
N SER A 264 6.28 -7.34 11.52
CA SER A 264 7.37 -7.31 12.50
C SER A 264 6.99 -6.64 13.84
N ASP A 265 5.69 -6.37 14.05
CA ASP A 265 5.14 -5.73 15.24
C ASP A 265 4.42 -6.72 16.18
N ALA A 266 3.67 -6.18 17.15
CA ALA A 266 2.91 -6.95 18.13
C ALA A 266 1.84 -7.90 17.51
N ALA A 267 1.42 -7.69 16.28
CA ALA A 267 0.48 -8.56 15.57
C ALA A 267 1.15 -9.81 14.98
N GLY A 268 2.48 -9.79 14.78
CA GLY A 268 3.24 -10.86 14.14
C GLY A 268 3.00 -12.27 14.71
N PRO A 269 3.10 -12.48 16.02
CA PRO A 269 2.92 -13.82 16.60
C PRO A 269 1.55 -14.43 16.28
N SER A 270 0.47 -13.65 16.31
CA SER A 270 -0.87 -14.13 16.00
C SER A 270 -1.06 -14.49 14.53
N VAL A 271 -0.41 -13.75 13.62
CA VAL A 271 -0.45 -14.01 12.18
C VAL A 271 0.38 -15.26 11.83
N ALA A 272 1.56 -15.41 12.45
CA ALA A 272 2.40 -16.59 12.28
C ALA A 272 1.71 -17.87 12.80
N SER A 273 1.01 -17.79 13.96
CA SER A 273 0.22 -18.90 14.48
C SER A 273 -0.88 -19.31 13.51
N LEU A 274 -1.66 -18.37 13.00
CA LEU A 274 -2.69 -18.65 12.00
C LEU A 274 -2.10 -19.32 10.75
N ALA A 275 -0.97 -18.84 10.24
CA ALA A 275 -0.31 -19.43 9.08
C ALA A 275 0.11 -20.88 9.34
N ALA A 276 0.60 -21.19 10.56
CA ALA A 276 0.94 -22.56 10.95
C ALA A 276 -0.30 -23.46 11.04
N ASP A 277 -1.40 -22.97 11.63
CA ASP A 277 -2.66 -23.72 11.74
C ASP A 277 -3.25 -24.03 10.35
N LEU A 278 -3.19 -23.07 9.42
CA LEU A 278 -3.64 -23.27 8.03
C LEU A 278 -2.76 -24.30 7.31
N ALA A 279 -1.44 -24.26 7.53
CA ALA A 279 -0.52 -25.23 6.92
C ALA A 279 -0.74 -26.64 7.49
N GLU A 280 -0.96 -26.78 8.80
CA GLU A 280 -1.31 -28.04 9.45
C GLU A 280 -2.66 -28.59 8.95
N GLY A 281 -3.62 -27.70 8.67
CA GLY A 281 -4.90 -28.02 8.02
C GLY A 281 -4.79 -28.43 6.55
N GLY A 282 -3.57 -28.44 5.98
CA GLY A 282 -3.28 -28.87 4.62
C GLY A 282 -3.43 -27.80 3.54
N ALA A 283 -3.65 -26.55 3.89
CA ALA A 283 -3.62 -25.43 2.95
C ALA A 283 -2.21 -25.27 2.34
N ARG A 284 -2.12 -24.74 1.12
CA ARG A 284 -0.84 -24.33 0.52
C ARG A 284 -0.51 -22.92 1.00
N VAL A 285 0.22 -22.85 2.12
CA VAL A 285 0.58 -21.57 2.74
C VAL A 285 1.94 -21.10 2.25
N ILE A 286 1.99 -19.86 1.79
CA ILE A 286 3.19 -19.12 1.40
C ILE A 286 3.34 -17.97 2.39
N VAL A 287 4.51 -17.78 2.98
CA VAL A 287 4.72 -16.79 4.04
C VAL A 287 5.88 -15.85 3.69
N ALA A 288 5.69 -14.56 3.89
CA ALA A 288 6.74 -13.55 3.90
C ALA A 288 6.74 -12.82 5.25
N GLY A 289 7.93 -12.54 5.80
CA GLY A 289 8.12 -11.78 7.05
C GLY A 289 8.44 -12.63 8.29
N SER A 290 8.30 -13.95 8.22
CA SER A 290 8.65 -14.88 9.31
C SER A 290 8.84 -16.29 8.78
N GLY A 291 9.57 -17.14 9.51
CA GLY A 291 9.62 -18.58 9.23
C GLY A 291 8.42 -19.27 9.88
N VAL A 292 7.63 -20.01 9.11
CA VAL A 292 6.49 -20.79 9.59
C VAL A 292 6.67 -22.26 9.15
N ARG A 293 6.53 -23.17 10.12
CA ARG A 293 6.66 -24.61 9.84
C ARG A 293 5.53 -25.09 8.93
N GLY A 294 5.88 -25.89 7.91
CA GLY A 294 4.91 -26.45 6.96
C GLY A 294 4.50 -25.50 5.84
N ALA A 295 4.95 -24.25 5.85
CA ALA A 295 4.72 -23.28 4.81
C ALA A 295 5.91 -23.16 3.83
N ILE A 296 5.66 -22.61 2.65
CA ILE A 296 6.68 -22.08 1.74
C ILE A 296 7.12 -20.74 2.28
N ASN A 297 8.35 -20.65 2.78
CA ASN A 297 8.86 -19.43 3.41
C ASN A 297 9.66 -18.61 2.39
N LEU A 298 9.10 -17.46 1.98
CA LEU A 298 9.78 -16.54 1.09
C LEU A 298 10.81 -15.71 1.89
N PRO A 299 11.99 -15.42 1.33
CA PRO A 299 12.97 -14.56 1.99
C PRO A 299 12.42 -13.15 2.19
N TRP A 300 12.83 -12.50 3.27
CA TRP A 300 12.44 -11.13 3.62
C TRP A 300 13.62 -10.34 4.16
N VAL A 301 13.48 -9.04 4.26
CA VAL A 301 14.50 -8.17 4.89
C VAL A 301 14.22 -8.12 6.40
N PRO A 302 15.05 -8.73 7.24
CA PRO A 302 14.81 -8.78 8.69
C PRO A 302 15.11 -7.45 9.37
N GLY A 303 14.58 -7.24 10.58
CA GLY A 303 14.92 -6.12 11.45
C GLY A 303 14.40 -4.76 11.01
N LEU A 304 13.53 -4.69 10.01
CA LEU A 304 12.93 -3.43 9.59
C LEU A 304 11.90 -2.94 10.61
N HIS A 305 11.85 -1.62 10.78
CA HIS A 305 10.79 -0.97 11.51
C HIS A 305 9.42 -1.29 10.88
N PRO A 306 8.35 -1.53 11.67
CA PRO A 306 7.02 -1.91 11.17
C PRO A 306 6.44 -0.93 10.14
N ALA A 307 6.79 0.35 10.19
CA ALA A 307 6.38 1.34 9.21
C ALA A 307 7.15 1.25 7.87
N VAL A 308 8.36 0.68 7.84
CA VAL A 308 9.18 0.57 6.61
C VAL A 308 9.01 -0.82 5.97
N ALA A 309 8.81 -1.85 6.78
CA ALA A 309 8.67 -3.23 6.32
C ALA A 309 7.61 -3.43 5.21
N PRO A 310 6.44 -2.76 5.21
CA PRO A 310 5.45 -2.85 4.13
C PRO A 310 6.01 -2.44 2.76
N ALA A 311 6.84 -1.39 2.69
CA ALA A 311 7.44 -0.92 1.45
C ALA A 311 8.43 -1.96 0.86
N ALA A 312 9.26 -2.58 1.71
CA ALA A 312 10.17 -3.64 1.31
C ALA A 312 9.43 -4.91 0.88
N SER A 313 8.37 -5.29 1.62
CA SER A 313 7.57 -6.48 1.30
C SER A 313 6.86 -6.36 -0.04
N ILE A 314 6.23 -5.22 -0.32
CA ILE A 314 5.49 -5.03 -1.56
C ILE A 314 6.43 -4.94 -2.79
N LEU A 315 7.67 -4.49 -2.62
CA LEU A 315 8.66 -4.54 -3.70
C LEU A 315 8.95 -5.98 -4.12
N GLY A 316 9.16 -6.90 -3.17
CA GLY A 316 9.29 -8.33 -3.45
C GLY A 316 8.06 -8.92 -4.15
N VAL A 317 6.85 -8.49 -3.74
CA VAL A 317 5.60 -8.87 -4.41
C VAL A 317 5.59 -8.43 -5.87
N TYR A 318 5.94 -7.20 -6.17
CA TYR A 318 5.89 -6.70 -7.55
C TYR A 318 6.82 -7.48 -8.47
N LYS A 319 8.01 -7.83 -8.01
CA LYS A 319 8.92 -8.71 -8.77
C LYS A 319 8.32 -10.10 -8.98
N MET A 320 7.80 -10.71 -7.92
CA MET A 320 7.14 -12.03 -8.01
C MET A 320 5.93 -12.00 -8.96
N VAL A 321 5.08 -10.98 -8.85
CA VAL A 321 3.87 -10.83 -9.67
C VAL A 321 4.22 -10.60 -11.14
N ALA A 322 5.25 -9.79 -11.44
CA ALA A 322 5.73 -9.59 -12.80
C ALA A 322 6.23 -10.92 -13.41
N ALA A 323 7.08 -11.65 -12.69
CA ALA A 323 7.56 -12.97 -13.11
C ALA A 323 6.42 -14.00 -13.28
N LEU A 324 5.46 -14.02 -12.34
CA LEU A 324 4.29 -14.89 -12.39
C LEU A 324 3.40 -14.58 -13.60
N SER A 325 3.17 -13.30 -13.90
CA SER A 325 2.40 -12.85 -15.06
C SER A 325 3.01 -13.39 -16.35
N VAL A 326 4.31 -13.21 -16.55
CA VAL A 326 5.04 -13.73 -17.71
C VAL A 326 4.98 -15.27 -17.77
N ALA A 327 5.20 -15.96 -16.65
CA ALA A 327 5.13 -17.41 -16.57
C ALA A 327 3.74 -17.97 -16.91
N ARG A 328 2.69 -17.18 -16.68
CA ARG A 328 1.30 -17.51 -17.07
C ARG A 328 0.96 -17.12 -18.51
N GLY A 329 1.91 -16.56 -19.27
CA GLY A 329 1.71 -16.10 -20.66
C GLY A 329 0.95 -14.79 -20.77
N LEU A 330 1.00 -13.95 -19.73
CA LEU A 330 0.36 -12.64 -19.66
C LEU A 330 1.41 -11.52 -19.76
N ASP A 331 0.96 -10.29 -20.00
CA ASP A 331 1.81 -9.10 -20.07
C ASP A 331 1.56 -8.25 -18.81
N PRO A 332 2.51 -8.16 -17.86
CA PRO A 332 2.33 -7.38 -16.65
C PRO A 332 2.25 -5.86 -16.90
N ASP A 333 2.80 -5.39 -18.04
CA ASP A 333 2.84 -3.97 -18.38
C ASP A 333 1.54 -3.50 -19.04
N ARG A 334 0.78 -4.43 -19.65
CA ARG A 334 -0.47 -4.16 -20.37
C ARG A 334 -1.60 -5.11 -19.97
N PRO A 335 -2.07 -5.05 -18.72
CA PRO A 335 -3.16 -5.88 -18.26
C PRO A 335 -4.44 -5.60 -19.06
N ARG A 336 -5.20 -6.68 -19.35
CA ARG A 336 -6.42 -6.59 -20.16
C ARG A 336 -7.46 -5.70 -19.49
N LEU A 337 -8.16 -4.89 -20.28
CA LEU A 337 -9.26 -4.02 -19.86
C LEU A 337 -8.89 -2.90 -18.88
N LEU A 338 -7.60 -2.66 -18.64
CA LEU A 338 -7.16 -1.60 -17.75
C LEU A 338 -6.46 -0.49 -18.53
N HIS A 339 -6.62 0.72 -18.02
CA HIS A 339 -5.97 1.93 -18.50
C HIS A 339 -5.20 2.59 -17.35
N LYS A 340 -4.12 3.34 -17.66
CA LYS A 340 -3.27 3.96 -16.63
C LYS A 340 -4.04 4.98 -15.76
N VAL A 341 -4.98 5.68 -16.35
CA VAL A 341 -5.87 6.61 -15.64
C VAL A 341 -7.30 6.13 -15.83
N THR A 342 -7.99 5.93 -14.72
CA THR A 342 -9.42 5.56 -14.70
C THR A 342 -10.21 6.75 -14.16
N GLU A 343 -11.18 7.21 -14.93
CA GLU A 343 -12.11 8.25 -14.53
C GLU A 343 -13.39 7.60 -13.99
N THR A 344 -13.71 7.86 -12.73
CA THR A 344 -14.94 7.41 -12.06
C THR A 344 -15.70 8.62 -11.53
N LEU A 345 -17.03 8.59 -11.69
CA LEU A 345 -17.96 9.58 -11.13
C LEU A 345 -18.50 9.11 -9.77
#